data_e19b910b96a518c1c02d02a6821b7934
#
_entry.id   e19b910b96a518c1c02d02a6821b7934
#
_cell.length_a   1.000
_cell.length_b   1.000
_cell.length_c   1.000
_cell.angle_alpha   90.00
_cell.angle_beta   90.00
_cell.angle_gamma   90.00
#
_symmetry.space_group_name_H-M   'P 1'
#
loop_
_entity.id
_entity.type
_entity.pdbx_description
1 polymer ?
#
loop_
_entity_poly.entity_id
_entity_poly.type
_entity_poly.pdbx_seq_one_letter_code
_entity_poly.pdbx_strand_id
1 'polypeptide(L)'
;NDKGFLSLLEAESIDLDDLSDEAAGILARRAAACQENVARLRTEAAALERARVHIAEYGLMPPSVEVEALLKVIGRKVHAQSGWSYFAHDLQADEDEKERLVRKFPEIAQGIIVPRNEIHRVVELIESSPSDIPKLPVVIAAPEALYEHRDSDFIRIVGPKDHASFQTGDAQKTLGDI
;
A
#
# COMPACT_ATOMS: atom_id res chain seq x y z
N ASN A 1 30.19 -17.13 -31.54
CA ASN A 1 29.64 -17.36 -30.20
C ASN A 1 28.14 -17.22 -30.16
N ASP A 2 27.47 -18.02 -31.00
CA ASP A 2 26.06 -17.88 -31.30
C ASP A 2 25.17 -18.48 -30.21
N LYS A 3 25.72 -19.34 -29.31
CA LYS A 3 24.95 -20.00 -28.24
C LYS A 3 24.32 -19.02 -27.24
N GLY A 4 25.00 -17.92 -26.92
CA GLY A 4 24.46 -16.92 -26.01
C GLY A 4 23.30 -16.12 -26.64
N PHE A 5 23.39 -15.86 -27.93
CA PHE A 5 22.34 -15.16 -28.67
C PHE A 5 21.14 -16.05 -28.94
N LEU A 6 21.36 -17.32 -29.30
CA LEU A 6 20.31 -18.32 -29.45
C LEU A 6 19.54 -18.56 -28.13
N SER A 7 20.25 -18.64 -27.01
CA SER A 7 19.63 -18.72 -25.68
C SER A 7 18.79 -17.50 -25.32
N LEU A 8 19.23 -16.31 -25.74
CA LEU A 8 18.47 -15.08 -25.59
C LEU A 8 17.17 -15.07 -26.40
N LEU A 9 17.17 -15.72 -27.54
CA LEU A 9 16.01 -15.82 -28.43
C LEU A 9 15.14 -17.05 -28.15
N GLU A 10 15.56 -17.94 -27.25
CA GLU A 10 14.91 -19.24 -26.99
C GLU A 10 14.76 -20.10 -28.26
N ALA A 11 15.72 -19.98 -29.18
CA ALA A 11 15.73 -20.67 -30.46
C ALA A 11 16.87 -21.70 -30.54
N GLU A 12 16.62 -22.84 -31.18
CA GLU A 12 17.64 -23.87 -31.43
C GLU A 12 18.54 -23.54 -32.60
N SER A 13 18.01 -22.83 -33.60
CA SER A 13 18.75 -22.33 -34.77
C SER A 13 18.10 -21.06 -35.29
N ILE A 14 18.89 -20.19 -35.93
CA ILE A 14 18.40 -18.95 -36.55
C ILE A 14 18.86 -18.91 -37.98
N ASP A 15 17.92 -18.78 -38.93
CA ASP A 15 18.22 -18.31 -40.28
C ASP A 15 18.14 -16.78 -40.26
N LEU A 16 19.29 -16.13 -40.38
CA LEU A 16 19.45 -14.68 -40.16
C LEU A 16 18.71 -13.82 -41.21
N ASP A 17 18.46 -14.37 -42.38
CA ASP A 17 17.83 -13.61 -43.48
C ASP A 17 16.31 -13.53 -43.32
N ASP A 18 15.69 -14.57 -42.73
CA ASP A 18 14.22 -14.63 -42.53
C ASP A 18 13.75 -14.13 -41.13
N LEU A 19 14.64 -14.05 -40.13
CA LEU A 19 14.27 -13.84 -38.74
C LEU A 19 14.73 -12.52 -38.12
N SER A 20 15.27 -11.58 -38.91
CA SER A 20 15.81 -10.33 -38.35
C SER A 20 14.73 -9.50 -37.61
N ASP A 21 13.53 -9.42 -38.16
CA ASP A 21 12.42 -8.66 -37.59
C ASP A 21 11.82 -9.38 -36.38
N GLU A 22 11.71 -10.70 -36.43
CA GLU A 22 11.24 -11.51 -35.31
C GLU A 22 12.22 -11.50 -34.15
N ALA A 23 13.52 -11.65 -34.42
CA ALA A 23 14.57 -11.54 -33.42
C ALA A 23 14.60 -10.15 -32.76
N ALA A 24 14.47 -9.09 -33.55
CA ALA A 24 14.36 -7.73 -33.05
C ALA A 24 13.12 -7.54 -32.14
N GLY A 25 11.99 -8.13 -32.53
CA GLY A 25 10.75 -8.12 -31.73
C GLY A 25 10.90 -8.87 -30.38
N ILE A 26 11.57 -10.03 -30.38
CA ILE A 26 11.84 -10.79 -29.16
C ILE A 26 12.77 -10.01 -28.24
N LEU A 27 13.86 -9.46 -28.76
CA LEU A 27 14.81 -8.65 -27.98
C LEU A 27 14.16 -7.39 -27.42
N ALA A 28 13.32 -6.71 -28.18
CA ALA A 28 12.59 -5.54 -27.71
C ALA A 28 11.63 -5.89 -26.56
N ARG A 29 10.90 -6.99 -26.65
CA ARG A 29 10.02 -7.47 -25.56
C ARG A 29 10.81 -7.82 -24.30
N ARG A 30 11.95 -8.50 -24.44
CA ARG A 30 12.82 -8.82 -23.30
C ARG A 30 13.43 -7.57 -22.69
N ALA A 31 13.87 -6.62 -23.50
CA ALA A 31 14.38 -5.34 -23.00
C ALA A 31 13.31 -4.58 -22.22
N ALA A 32 12.08 -4.53 -22.73
CA ALA A 32 10.95 -3.91 -22.03
C ALA A 32 10.66 -4.61 -20.69
N ALA A 33 10.61 -5.94 -20.66
CA ALA A 33 10.39 -6.71 -19.43
C ALA A 33 11.54 -6.51 -18.41
N CYS A 34 12.79 -6.43 -18.88
CA CYS A 34 13.92 -6.11 -18.02
C CYS A 34 13.82 -4.69 -17.45
N GLN A 35 13.42 -3.70 -18.25
CA GLN A 35 13.22 -2.32 -17.80
C GLN A 35 12.12 -2.23 -16.75
N GLU A 36 11.01 -2.93 -16.95
CA GLU A 36 9.90 -3.00 -15.98
C GLU A 36 10.36 -3.63 -14.65
N ASN A 37 11.09 -4.74 -14.71
CA ASN A 37 11.67 -5.38 -13.52
C ASN A 37 12.65 -4.45 -12.79
N VAL A 38 13.51 -3.74 -13.51
CA VAL A 38 14.42 -2.76 -12.91
C VAL A 38 13.64 -1.63 -12.23
N ALA A 39 12.60 -1.10 -12.87
CA ALA A 39 11.75 -0.07 -12.28
C ALA A 39 11.07 -0.56 -10.99
N ARG A 40 10.49 -1.77 -11.01
CA ARG A 40 9.89 -2.40 -9.84
C ARG A 40 10.89 -2.56 -8.70
N LEU A 41 12.05 -3.15 -8.96
CA LEU A 41 13.09 -3.37 -7.95
C LEU A 41 13.62 -2.04 -7.37
N ARG A 42 13.73 -0.98 -8.17
CA ARG A 42 14.10 0.35 -7.68
C ARG A 42 13.05 0.91 -6.73
N THR A 43 11.77 0.73 -7.04
CA THR A 43 10.66 1.17 -6.17
C THR A 43 10.68 0.41 -4.84
N GLU A 44 10.86 -0.91 -4.89
CA GLU A 44 10.97 -1.76 -3.69
C GLU A 44 12.19 -1.36 -2.84
N ALA A 45 13.35 -1.17 -3.46
CA ALA A 45 14.57 -0.75 -2.77
C ALA A 45 14.42 0.62 -2.09
N ALA A 46 13.78 1.57 -2.77
CA ALA A 46 13.49 2.89 -2.19
C ALA A 46 12.54 2.80 -1.00
N ALA A 47 11.53 1.93 -1.07
CA ALA A 47 10.60 1.70 0.05
C ALA A 47 11.31 1.07 1.26
N LEU A 48 12.17 0.08 1.04
CA LEU A 48 12.95 -0.56 2.10
C LEU A 48 13.95 0.41 2.73
N GLU A 49 14.62 1.24 1.93
CA GLU A 49 15.55 2.24 2.46
C GLU A 49 14.83 3.30 3.29
N ARG A 50 13.65 3.76 2.85
CA ARG A 50 12.79 4.64 3.63
C ARG A 50 12.41 4.00 4.97
N ALA A 51 12.02 2.72 4.94
CA ALA A 51 11.69 1.98 6.16
C ALA A 51 12.91 1.87 7.10
N ARG A 52 14.07 1.56 6.55
CA ARG A 52 15.32 1.45 7.32
C ARG A 52 15.65 2.77 8.03
N VAL A 53 15.61 3.88 7.31
CA VAL A 53 15.89 5.21 7.86
C VAL A 53 14.88 5.57 8.95
N HIS A 54 13.60 5.37 8.68
CA HIS A 54 12.54 5.68 9.64
C HIS A 54 12.62 4.85 10.91
N ILE A 55 12.90 3.54 10.78
CA ILE A 55 13.11 2.67 11.96
C ILE A 55 14.34 3.10 12.75
N ALA A 56 15.43 3.48 12.08
CA ALA A 56 16.64 3.94 12.75
C ALA A 56 16.43 5.26 13.52
N GLU A 57 15.58 6.15 13.00
CA GLU A 57 15.31 7.46 13.59
C GLU A 57 14.22 7.42 14.68
N TYR A 58 13.15 6.66 14.42
CA TYR A 58 11.94 6.68 15.27
C TYR A 58 11.64 5.35 15.96
N GLY A 59 12.35 4.27 15.64
CA GLY A 59 12.08 2.93 16.18
C GLY A 59 10.80 2.27 15.63
N LEU A 60 10.16 2.86 14.62
CA LEU A 60 8.85 2.46 14.10
C LEU A 60 8.87 2.24 12.59
N MET A 61 7.97 1.40 12.10
CA MET A 61 7.69 1.31 10.67
C MET A 61 7.13 2.64 10.14
N PRO A 62 7.56 3.10 8.96
CA PRO A 62 6.97 4.29 8.35
C PRO A 62 5.51 4.01 7.98
N PRO A 63 4.63 4.99 8.12
CA PRO A 63 3.31 4.91 7.51
C PRO A 63 3.40 4.87 5.98
N SER A 64 2.34 4.43 5.30
CA SER A 64 2.29 4.48 3.83
C SER A 64 2.33 5.93 3.33
N VAL A 65 2.68 6.10 2.05
CA VAL A 65 2.72 7.44 1.43
C VAL A 65 1.36 8.12 1.49
N GLU A 66 0.29 7.36 1.32
CA GLU A 66 -1.09 7.83 1.42
C GLU A 66 -1.42 8.30 2.83
N VAL A 67 -1.05 7.52 3.85
CA VAL A 67 -1.25 7.90 5.26
C VAL A 67 -0.45 9.16 5.61
N GLU A 68 0.80 9.25 5.19
CA GLU A 68 1.61 10.47 5.41
C GLU A 68 0.99 11.70 4.72
N ALA A 69 0.51 11.55 3.48
CA ALA A 69 -0.14 12.63 2.75
C ALA A 69 -1.41 13.09 3.48
N LEU A 70 -2.26 12.16 3.88
CA LEU A 70 -3.48 12.47 4.63
C LEU A 70 -3.18 13.13 5.98
N LEU A 71 -2.21 12.62 6.74
CA LEU A 71 -1.83 13.21 8.03
C LEU A 71 -1.36 14.67 7.88
N LYS A 72 -0.69 15.02 6.77
CA LYS A 72 -0.32 16.42 6.48
C LYS A 72 -1.54 17.33 6.26
N VAL A 73 -2.60 16.78 5.65
CA VAL A 73 -3.84 17.51 5.37
C VAL A 73 -4.69 17.67 6.63
N ILE A 74 -4.95 16.56 7.32
CA ILE A 74 -5.88 16.54 8.46
C ILE A 74 -5.24 16.95 9.78
N GLY A 75 -3.96 16.67 9.99
CA GLY A 75 -3.27 16.90 11.27
C GLY A 75 -3.16 18.38 11.69
N ARG A 76 -3.45 19.32 10.78
CA ARG A 76 -3.56 20.75 11.11
C ARG A 76 -4.90 21.14 11.72
N LYS A 77 -5.92 20.27 11.57
CA LYS A 77 -7.32 20.55 11.93
C LYS A 77 -7.87 19.59 12.99
N VAL A 78 -7.28 18.40 13.07
CA VAL A 78 -7.72 17.32 13.94
C VAL A 78 -6.50 16.63 14.55
N HIS A 79 -6.62 16.19 15.79
CA HIS A 79 -5.58 15.34 16.39
C HIS A 79 -5.62 13.95 15.71
N ALA A 80 -4.64 13.70 14.86
CA ALA A 80 -4.53 12.49 14.07
C ALA A 80 -3.09 11.97 14.09
N GLN A 81 -2.94 10.66 14.12
CA GLN A 81 -1.63 10.01 14.07
C GLN A 81 -1.69 8.71 13.27
N SER A 82 -0.54 8.20 12.85
CA SER A 82 -0.48 6.89 12.22
C SER A 82 -0.82 5.79 13.22
N GLY A 83 -1.41 4.69 12.74
CA GLY A 83 -1.68 3.54 13.60
C GLY A 83 -0.40 3.02 14.26
N TRP A 84 0.73 2.93 13.54
CA TRP A 84 2.01 2.53 14.11
C TRP A 84 2.45 3.41 15.30
N SER A 85 2.32 4.74 15.18
CA SER A 85 2.64 5.67 16.27
C SER A 85 1.72 5.45 17.47
N TYR A 86 0.42 5.27 17.22
CA TYR A 86 -0.55 4.99 18.26
C TYR A 86 -0.23 3.70 19.03
N PHE A 87 0.03 2.60 18.32
CA PHE A 87 0.37 1.32 18.94
C PHE A 87 1.66 1.38 19.77
N ALA A 88 2.63 2.16 19.31
CA ALA A 88 3.91 2.27 20.00
C ALA A 88 3.84 3.14 21.27
N HIS A 89 3.13 4.28 21.21
CA HIS A 89 3.27 5.32 22.22
C HIS A 89 2.02 5.55 23.06
N ASP A 90 0.82 5.41 22.46
CA ASP A 90 -0.42 5.82 23.13
C ASP A 90 -1.29 4.64 23.56
N LEU A 91 -1.13 3.47 22.97
CA LEU A 91 -1.85 2.27 23.35
C LEU A 91 -1.34 1.76 24.69
N GLN A 92 -2.18 1.85 25.73
CA GLN A 92 -1.87 1.34 27.06
C GLN A 92 -2.12 -0.17 27.13
N ALA A 93 -1.15 -0.94 26.63
CA ALA A 93 -1.16 -2.39 26.62
C ALA A 93 0.28 -2.89 26.78
N ASP A 94 0.46 -4.13 27.25
CA ASP A 94 1.77 -4.77 27.24
C ASP A 94 2.19 -5.15 25.80
N GLU A 95 3.45 -5.52 25.62
CA GLU A 95 3.99 -5.81 24.29
C GLU A 95 3.32 -7.03 23.63
N ASP A 96 2.94 -8.05 24.41
CA ASP A 96 2.26 -9.24 23.90
C ASP A 96 0.84 -8.89 23.40
N GLU A 97 0.13 -8.04 24.13
CA GLU A 97 -1.19 -7.55 23.71
C GLU A 97 -1.10 -6.63 22.51
N LYS A 98 -0.12 -5.74 22.44
CA LYS A 98 0.13 -4.88 21.26
C LYS A 98 0.38 -5.74 20.02
N GLU A 99 1.25 -6.75 20.12
CA GLU A 99 1.54 -7.65 19.01
C GLU A 99 0.29 -8.41 18.57
N ARG A 100 -0.51 -8.90 19.51
CA ARG A 100 -1.79 -9.57 19.22
C ARG A 100 -2.77 -8.65 18.50
N LEU A 101 -2.89 -7.39 18.93
CA LEU A 101 -3.78 -6.42 18.32
C LEU A 101 -3.32 -6.01 16.92
N VAL A 102 -2.02 -5.81 16.70
CA VAL A 102 -1.45 -5.57 15.36
C VAL A 102 -1.74 -6.72 14.42
N ARG A 103 -1.57 -7.96 14.86
CA ARG A 103 -1.89 -9.16 14.05
C ARG A 103 -3.39 -9.28 13.77
N LYS A 104 -4.24 -8.88 14.70
CA LYS A 104 -5.70 -8.95 14.56
C LYS A 104 -6.27 -7.84 13.69
N PHE A 105 -5.64 -6.66 13.71
CA PHE A 105 -6.11 -5.44 13.04
C PHE A 105 -4.98 -4.75 12.26
N PRO A 106 -4.34 -5.45 11.32
CA PRO A 106 -3.20 -4.90 10.57
C PRO A 106 -3.59 -3.65 9.78
N GLU A 107 -4.83 -3.54 9.31
CA GLU A 107 -5.35 -2.39 8.58
C GLU A 107 -5.45 -1.14 9.47
N ILE A 108 -5.74 -1.28 10.77
CA ILE A 108 -5.75 -0.18 11.73
C ILE A 108 -4.32 0.26 12.04
N ALA A 109 -3.40 -0.69 12.23
CA ALA A 109 -1.98 -0.38 12.46
C ALA A 109 -1.36 0.37 11.27
N GLN A 110 -1.77 0.05 10.04
CA GLN A 110 -1.34 0.72 8.82
C GLN A 110 -2.16 1.96 8.46
N GLY A 111 -3.21 2.25 9.19
CA GLY A 111 -4.14 3.35 8.97
C GLY A 111 -3.83 4.61 9.77
N ILE A 112 -4.89 5.39 9.99
CA ILE A 112 -4.86 6.63 10.77
C ILE A 112 -5.79 6.47 11.96
N ILE A 113 -5.31 6.85 13.14
CA ILE A 113 -6.10 6.90 14.37
C ILE A 113 -6.50 8.35 14.63
N VAL A 114 -7.80 8.54 14.88
CA VAL A 114 -8.39 9.82 15.25
C VAL A 114 -9.38 9.62 16.39
N PRO A 115 -9.69 10.65 17.21
CA PRO A 115 -10.76 10.57 18.19
C PRO A 115 -12.11 10.23 17.51
N ARG A 116 -12.92 9.40 18.16
CA ARG A 116 -14.21 8.92 17.61
C ARG A 116 -15.10 10.04 17.09
N ASN A 117 -15.22 11.12 17.84
CA ASN A 117 -16.04 12.28 17.49
C ASN A 117 -15.53 13.07 16.26
N GLU A 118 -14.31 12.83 15.82
CA GLU A 118 -13.69 13.50 14.68
C GLU A 118 -13.72 12.68 13.38
N ILE A 119 -14.09 11.39 13.44
CA ILE A 119 -14.08 10.50 12.26
C ILE A 119 -14.89 11.10 11.10
N HIS A 120 -16.15 11.50 11.34
CA HIS A 120 -17.01 12.07 10.29
C HIS A 120 -16.40 13.34 9.70
N ARG A 121 -15.91 14.22 10.55
CA ARG A 121 -15.27 15.46 10.12
C ARG A 121 -14.03 15.21 9.27
N VAL A 122 -13.22 14.21 9.63
CA VAL A 122 -12.03 13.83 8.85
C VAL A 122 -12.42 13.32 7.48
N VAL A 123 -13.43 12.44 7.40
CA VAL A 123 -13.95 11.92 6.12
C VAL A 123 -14.46 13.07 5.24
N GLU A 124 -15.29 13.96 5.79
CA GLU A 124 -15.81 15.13 5.06
C GLU A 124 -14.67 16.04 4.55
N LEU A 125 -13.64 16.25 5.37
CA LEU A 125 -12.47 17.05 4.97
C LEU A 125 -11.73 16.43 3.76
N ILE A 126 -11.56 15.13 3.74
CA ILE A 126 -10.90 14.40 2.64
C ILE A 126 -11.80 14.40 1.40
N GLU A 127 -13.09 14.09 1.56
CA GLU A 127 -14.04 14.02 0.44
C GLU A 127 -14.34 15.39 -0.19
N SER A 128 -14.20 16.46 0.57
CA SER A 128 -14.38 17.83 0.07
C SER A 128 -13.24 18.32 -0.83
N SER A 129 -12.11 17.63 -0.82
CA SER A 129 -10.92 17.96 -1.60
C SER A 129 -10.53 16.80 -2.51
N PRO A 130 -10.99 16.74 -3.76
CA PRO A 130 -10.69 15.62 -4.66
C PRO A 130 -9.21 15.33 -4.87
N SER A 131 -8.34 16.35 -4.74
CA SER A 131 -6.89 16.21 -4.80
C SER A 131 -6.28 15.45 -3.61
N ASP A 132 -7.00 15.39 -2.49
CA ASP A 132 -6.53 14.81 -1.24
C ASP A 132 -7.03 13.38 -1.04
N ILE A 133 -7.90 12.89 -1.96
CA ILE A 133 -8.35 11.50 -1.94
C ILE A 133 -7.15 10.59 -2.21
N PRO A 134 -6.83 9.66 -1.30
CA PRO A 134 -5.70 8.77 -1.48
C PRO A 134 -5.91 7.83 -2.67
N LYS A 135 -4.83 7.47 -3.36
CA LYS A 135 -4.88 6.55 -4.52
C LYS A 135 -5.16 5.11 -4.09
N LEU A 136 -4.80 4.75 -2.88
CA LEU A 136 -5.08 3.45 -2.28
C LEU A 136 -5.98 3.63 -1.06
N PRO A 137 -6.76 2.60 -0.69
CA PRO A 137 -7.62 2.64 0.48
C PRO A 137 -6.82 2.92 1.75
N VAL A 138 -7.28 3.87 2.56
CA VAL A 138 -6.73 4.16 3.88
C VAL A 138 -7.83 3.99 4.92
N VAL A 139 -7.55 3.24 5.97
CA VAL A 139 -8.44 3.06 7.12
C VAL A 139 -8.26 4.24 8.07
N ILE A 140 -9.37 4.85 8.47
CA ILE A 140 -9.46 5.83 9.54
C ILE A 140 -10.25 5.17 10.67
N ALA A 141 -9.65 5.06 11.84
CA ALA A 141 -10.25 4.37 12.96
C ALA A 141 -10.17 5.17 14.26
N ALA A 142 -11.13 4.94 15.14
CA ALA A 142 -11.03 5.35 16.53
C ALA A 142 -10.29 4.30 17.36
N PRO A 143 -9.65 4.67 18.48
CA PRO A 143 -9.00 3.74 19.39
C PRO A 143 -9.92 2.60 19.85
N GLU A 144 -11.21 2.89 20.05
CA GLU A 144 -12.23 1.93 20.51
C GLU A 144 -12.43 0.78 19.52
N ALA A 145 -12.14 0.98 18.23
CA ALA A 145 -12.23 -0.06 17.21
C ALA A 145 -11.33 -1.28 17.47
N LEU A 146 -10.32 -1.15 18.33
CA LEU A 146 -9.45 -2.25 18.73
C LEU A 146 -10.12 -3.23 19.71
N TYR A 147 -11.12 -2.77 20.46
CA TYR A 147 -11.74 -3.52 21.56
C TYR A 147 -13.20 -3.83 21.31
N GLU A 148 -13.93 -2.93 20.61
CA GLU A 148 -15.35 -3.07 20.35
C GLU A 148 -15.63 -3.73 19.01
N HIS A 149 -16.86 -4.21 18.83
CA HIS A 149 -17.29 -4.76 17.54
C HIS A 149 -17.17 -3.67 16.47
N ARG A 150 -16.70 -4.06 15.26
CA ARG A 150 -16.49 -3.17 14.09
C ARG A 150 -17.83 -2.53 13.67
N ASP A 151 -18.28 -1.57 14.43
CA ASP A 151 -19.37 -0.71 14.03
C ASP A 151 -18.84 0.35 13.06
N SER A 152 -19.69 0.72 12.11
CA SER A 152 -19.39 1.78 11.13
C SER A 152 -19.02 3.12 11.78
N ASP A 153 -19.35 3.32 13.05
CA ASP A 153 -19.05 4.54 13.79
C ASP A 153 -17.58 4.65 14.26
N PHE A 154 -16.86 3.53 14.29
CA PHE A 154 -15.47 3.47 14.74
C PHE A 154 -14.45 3.35 13.62
N ILE A 155 -14.88 2.96 12.42
CA ILE A 155 -14.00 2.72 11.28
C ILE A 155 -14.62 3.30 10.02
N ARG A 156 -13.81 4.01 9.24
CA ARG A 156 -14.10 4.47 7.88
C ARG A 156 -12.96 4.12 6.96
N ILE A 157 -13.29 3.89 5.70
CA ILE A 157 -12.29 3.68 4.65
C ILE A 157 -12.43 4.83 3.67
N VAL A 158 -11.33 5.51 3.40
CA VAL A 158 -11.26 6.58 2.41
C VAL A 158 -10.36 6.17 1.25
N GLY A 159 -10.77 6.47 0.03
CA GLY A 159 -10.03 6.10 -1.18
C GLY A 159 -10.86 6.30 -2.44
N PRO A 160 -10.36 5.84 -3.60
CA PRO A 160 -11.07 5.98 -4.87
C PRO A 160 -12.41 5.27 -4.82
N LYS A 161 -13.48 5.96 -5.23
CA LYS A 161 -14.85 5.41 -5.21
C LYS A 161 -15.04 4.20 -6.13
N ASP A 162 -14.20 4.08 -7.16
CA ASP A 162 -14.28 3.01 -8.16
C ASP A 162 -13.39 1.79 -7.85
N HIS A 163 -12.79 1.75 -6.67
CA HIS A 163 -11.94 0.62 -6.30
C HIS A 163 -12.79 -0.57 -5.83
N ALA A 164 -12.72 -1.70 -6.56
CA ALA A 164 -13.48 -2.92 -6.29
C ALA A 164 -13.36 -3.42 -4.83
N SER A 165 -12.26 -3.08 -4.15
CA SER A 165 -11.99 -3.39 -2.74
C SER A 165 -13.00 -2.77 -1.75
N PHE A 166 -13.78 -1.77 -2.17
CA PHE A 166 -14.77 -1.09 -1.31
C PHE A 166 -16.19 -1.64 -1.47
N GLN A 167 -16.43 -2.47 -2.47
CA GLN A 167 -17.74 -3.13 -2.65
C GLN A 167 -17.65 -4.54 -2.08
N THR A 168 -18.27 -4.76 -0.94
CA THR A 168 -18.28 -6.06 -0.23
C THR A 168 -18.80 -7.21 -1.13
N GLY A 169 -19.57 -6.89 -2.18
CA GLY A 169 -20.05 -7.85 -3.18
C GLY A 169 -18.99 -8.26 -4.23
N ASP A 170 -18.06 -7.38 -4.57
CA ASP A 170 -17.06 -7.63 -5.60
C ASP A 170 -15.79 -8.28 -5.04
N ALA A 171 -15.44 -8.02 -3.78
CA ALA A 171 -14.37 -8.73 -3.08
C ALA A 171 -14.65 -10.24 -2.95
N GLN A 172 -15.92 -10.63 -2.77
CA GLN A 172 -16.34 -12.03 -2.76
C GLN A 172 -16.30 -12.68 -4.14
N LYS A 173 -16.56 -11.94 -5.22
CA LYS A 173 -16.44 -12.45 -6.59
C LYS A 173 -15.00 -12.69 -7.00
N THR A 174 -14.08 -11.77 -6.65
CA THR A 174 -12.65 -11.91 -6.96
C THR A 174 -12.01 -13.11 -6.23
N LEU A 175 -12.53 -13.49 -5.06
CA LEU A 175 -12.10 -14.69 -4.31
C LEU A 175 -12.69 -16.01 -4.89
N GLY A 176 -13.75 -15.92 -5.67
CA GLY A 176 -14.38 -17.09 -6.31
C GLY A 176 -13.80 -17.45 -7.67
N ASP A 177 -13.02 -16.58 -8.28
CA ASP A 177 -12.40 -16.73 -9.60
C ASP A 177 -10.90 -17.11 -9.55
N ILE A 178 -10.36 -17.40 -8.36
CA ILE A 178 -9.02 -17.94 -8.11
C ILE A 178 -9.11 -19.39 -7.65
#